data_36ed339c381b5407713ba2a2591ac637
#
_entry.id   36ed339c381b5407713ba2a2591ac637
#
_cell.length_a   1.000
_cell.length_b   1.000
_cell.length_c   1.000
_cell.angle_alpha   90.00
_cell.angle_beta   90.00
_cell.angle_gamma   90.00
#
_symmetry.space_group_name_H-M   'P 1'
#
loop_
_entity.id
_entity.type
_entity.pdbx_description
1 polymer ?
#
loop_
_entity_poly.entity_id
_entity_poly.type
_entity_poly.pdbx_seq_one_letter_code
_entity_poly.pdbx_strand_id
1 'polypeptide(L)'
;MASVKLYLVRHGKTMFNTIGRAQGWSDTPLTAEGERGIHELGIGLRESGLTFERAYSSDSGRTIQTMGIILEELGLTGRIPYRMDKRIREWCFGSFDGAYDGELFMGIIPRIFNVDHVHHLSYAELAEGLVEVDTAGWAEGWENLSSRIREGFEAIAKEMEEQGGGNALVVSHGMTIGTIVYLINGMHPHGLDNGSVTILEYEDGQFSVQI
;
A
#
# COMPACT_ATOMS: atom_id res chain seq x y z
N MET A 1 -19.87 -19.17 1.23
CA MET A 1 -18.65 -18.95 0.46
C MET A 1 -17.45 -18.94 1.40
N ALA A 2 -16.25 -19.16 0.90
CA ALA A 2 -15.08 -19.19 1.76
C ALA A 2 -14.74 -17.75 2.21
N SER A 3 -14.52 -17.52 3.51
CA SER A 3 -14.12 -16.22 4.04
C SER A 3 -12.66 -15.94 3.69
N VAL A 4 -12.37 -14.72 3.23
CA VAL A 4 -11.03 -14.25 2.89
C VAL A 4 -10.67 -13.07 3.75
N LYS A 5 -9.45 -13.08 4.33
CA LYS A 5 -8.87 -11.93 5.02
C LYS A 5 -7.56 -11.54 4.35
N LEU A 6 -7.47 -10.27 3.97
CA LEU A 6 -6.26 -9.67 3.45
C LEU A 6 -5.58 -8.85 4.56
N TYR A 7 -4.41 -9.25 4.98
CA TYR A 7 -3.57 -8.51 5.92
C TYR A 7 -2.67 -7.58 5.11
N LEU A 8 -3.10 -6.33 4.98
CA LEU A 8 -2.38 -5.32 4.22
C LEU A 8 -1.29 -4.72 5.07
N VAL A 9 -0.06 -4.88 4.65
CA VAL A 9 1.12 -4.34 5.34
C VAL A 9 1.72 -3.22 4.52
N ARG A 10 1.88 -2.03 5.11
CA ARG A 10 2.71 -1.00 4.49
C ARG A 10 4.18 -1.41 4.60
N HIS A 11 4.92 -1.31 3.49
CA HIS A 11 6.36 -1.62 3.46
C HIS A 11 7.14 -0.95 4.60
N GLY A 12 8.30 -1.50 4.93
CA GLY A 12 9.20 -0.98 5.96
C GLY A 12 9.79 0.39 5.59
N LYS A 13 10.35 1.07 6.58
CA LYS A 13 10.96 2.40 6.43
C LYS A 13 12.13 2.36 5.44
N THR A 14 12.07 3.22 4.43
CA THR A 14 13.05 3.31 3.34
C THR A 14 13.99 4.50 3.51
N MET A 15 15.02 4.57 2.67
CA MET A 15 15.89 5.74 2.57
C MET A 15 15.08 7.01 2.26
N PHE A 16 14.16 6.97 1.29
CA PHE A 16 13.34 8.13 0.95
C PHE A 16 12.40 8.53 2.08
N ASN A 17 11.81 7.59 2.82
CA ASN A 17 11.04 7.93 4.02
C ASN A 17 11.89 8.69 5.05
N THR A 18 13.15 8.31 5.21
CA THR A 18 14.06 8.92 6.18
C THR A 18 14.46 10.35 5.80
N ILE A 19 14.66 10.62 4.51
CA ILE A 19 15.09 11.95 4.02
C ILE A 19 13.92 12.81 3.53
N GLY A 20 12.66 12.36 3.69
CA GLY A 20 11.47 13.14 3.34
C GLY A 20 11.28 13.34 1.84
N ARG A 21 11.51 12.31 1.03
CA ARG A 21 11.25 12.36 -0.40
C ARG A 21 10.01 11.54 -0.78
N ALA A 22 9.23 12.09 -1.69
CA ALA A 22 8.06 11.42 -2.26
C ALA A 22 8.48 10.15 -3.01
N GLN A 23 7.89 9.03 -2.63
CA GLN A 23 8.22 7.73 -3.16
C GLN A 23 6.95 7.03 -3.65
N GLY A 24 6.68 7.22 -4.92
CA GLY A 24 5.60 6.55 -5.63
C GLY A 24 6.13 5.34 -6.40
N TRP A 25 6.36 5.49 -7.69
CA TRP A 25 6.96 4.46 -8.53
C TRP A 25 8.48 4.44 -8.48
N SER A 26 9.13 5.53 -8.03
CA SER A 26 10.54 5.47 -7.62
C SER A 26 10.72 4.54 -6.43
N ASP A 27 11.89 4.00 -6.26
CA ASP A 27 12.14 2.98 -5.25
C ASP A 27 13.49 3.18 -4.57
N THR A 28 13.51 3.00 -3.25
CA THR A 28 14.73 2.92 -2.44
C THR A 28 14.62 1.76 -1.45
N PRO A 29 15.75 1.17 -1.06
CA PRO A 29 15.73 0.04 -0.14
C PRO A 29 15.29 0.44 1.27
N LEU A 30 14.92 -0.56 2.07
CA LEU A 30 14.70 -0.38 3.49
C LEU A 30 15.99 0.09 4.18
N THR A 31 15.85 0.92 5.20
CA THR A 31 16.95 1.23 6.12
C THR A 31 17.14 0.08 7.12
N ALA A 32 18.27 0.05 7.82
CA ALA A 32 18.49 -0.91 8.89
C ALA A 32 17.40 -0.83 9.99
N GLU A 33 16.90 0.38 10.29
CA GLU A 33 15.75 0.57 11.17
C GLU A 33 14.48 -0.03 10.58
N GLY A 34 14.23 0.19 9.28
CA GLY A 34 13.10 -0.37 8.57
C GLY A 34 13.12 -1.90 8.55
N GLU A 35 14.28 -2.51 8.30
CA GLU A 35 14.44 -3.97 8.36
C GLU A 35 14.13 -4.51 9.77
N ARG A 36 14.68 -3.90 10.83
CA ARG A 36 14.38 -4.30 12.20
C ARG A 36 12.89 -4.24 12.52
N GLY A 37 12.21 -3.15 12.14
CA GLY A 37 10.77 -2.99 12.35
C GLY A 37 9.96 -4.07 11.66
N ILE A 38 10.35 -4.50 10.47
CA ILE A 38 9.66 -5.58 9.75
C ILE A 38 9.99 -6.96 10.34
N HIS A 39 11.22 -7.20 10.82
CA HIS A 39 11.53 -8.41 11.59
C HIS A 39 10.64 -8.52 12.84
N GLU A 40 10.48 -7.43 13.59
CA GLU A 40 9.60 -7.37 14.77
C GLU A 40 8.14 -7.66 14.40
N LEU A 41 7.66 -7.10 13.30
CA LEU A 41 6.33 -7.41 12.76
C LEU A 41 6.18 -8.91 12.43
N GLY A 42 7.14 -9.47 11.72
CA GLY A 42 7.15 -10.91 11.37
C GLY A 42 7.12 -11.81 12.60
N ILE A 43 7.90 -11.48 13.63
CA ILE A 43 7.90 -12.17 14.91
C ILE A 43 6.51 -12.08 15.59
N GLY A 44 5.91 -10.88 15.63
CA GLY A 44 4.59 -10.69 16.20
C GLY A 44 3.50 -11.48 15.46
N LEU A 45 3.55 -11.52 14.14
CA LEU A 45 2.63 -12.33 13.33
C LEU A 45 2.80 -13.83 13.60
N ARG A 46 4.04 -14.31 13.75
CA ARG A 46 4.32 -15.70 14.13
C ARG A 46 3.76 -16.04 15.51
N GLU A 47 4.00 -15.18 16.48
CA GLU A 47 3.54 -15.38 17.86
C GLU A 47 2.02 -15.30 18.01
N SER A 48 1.34 -14.58 17.10
CA SER A 48 -0.13 -14.54 17.07
C SER A 48 -0.78 -15.86 16.67
N GLY A 49 -0.02 -16.79 16.11
CA GLY A 49 -0.54 -18.07 15.62
C GLY A 49 -1.34 -17.98 14.32
N LEU A 50 -1.35 -16.81 13.65
CA LEU A 50 -1.99 -16.65 12.35
C LEU A 50 -1.31 -17.51 11.29
N THR A 51 -2.13 -18.14 10.46
CA THR A 51 -1.68 -18.88 9.27
C THR A 51 -1.98 -18.08 8.02
N PHE A 52 -1.12 -18.20 7.02
CA PHE A 52 -1.29 -17.53 5.73
C PHE A 52 -1.17 -18.55 4.61
N GLU A 53 -2.13 -18.52 3.68
CA GLU A 53 -2.19 -19.45 2.55
C GLU A 53 -1.46 -18.92 1.32
N ARG A 54 -1.40 -17.60 1.17
CA ARG A 54 -0.76 -16.92 0.03
C ARG A 54 -0.17 -15.58 0.44
N ALA A 55 0.74 -15.08 -0.41
CA ALA A 55 1.37 -13.78 -0.26
C ALA A 55 1.32 -13.01 -1.58
N TYR A 56 1.13 -11.70 -1.48
CA TYR A 56 1.11 -10.78 -2.60
C TYR A 56 1.86 -9.50 -2.24
N SER A 57 2.54 -8.90 -3.21
CA SER A 57 3.10 -7.56 -3.03
C SER A 57 3.00 -6.76 -4.33
N SER A 58 3.20 -5.45 -4.26
CA SER A 58 3.56 -4.72 -5.46
C SER A 58 4.94 -5.19 -5.96
N ASP A 59 5.30 -4.79 -7.16
CA ASP A 59 6.58 -5.13 -7.78
C ASP A 59 7.72 -4.13 -7.47
N SER A 60 7.54 -3.29 -6.43
CA SER A 60 8.58 -2.39 -5.94
C SER A 60 9.60 -3.14 -5.07
N GLY A 61 10.87 -2.79 -5.14
CA GLY A 61 11.93 -3.41 -4.34
C GLY A 61 11.66 -3.35 -2.85
N ARG A 62 11.13 -2.21 -2.34
CA ARG A 62 10.80 -2.05 -0.91
C ARG A 62 9.69 -2.97 -0.42
N THR A 63 8.69 -3.29 -1.24
CA THR A 63 7.64 -4.25 -0.86
C THR A 63 8.11 -5.68 -0.97
N ILE A 64 8.93 -5.99 -1.97
CA ILE A 64 9.56 -7.31 -2.14
C ILE A 64 10.48 -7.60 -0.95
N GLN A 65 11.31 -6.66 -0.56
CA GLN A 65 12.21 -6.78 0.59
C GLN A 65 11.42 -6.97 1.90
N THR A 66 10.37 -6.19 2.10
CA THR A 66 9.48 -6.31 3.26
C THR A 66 8.82 -7.70 3.32
N MET A 67 8.25 -8.17 2.21
CA MET A 67 7.64 -9.50 2.15
C MET A 67 8.66 -10.61 2.43
N GLY A 68 9.86 -10.50 1.89
CA GLY A 68 10.92 -11.47 2.13
C GLY A 68 11.24 -11.65 3.61
N ILE A 69 11.36 -10.54 4.35
CA ILE A 69 11.61 -10.56 5.80
C ILE A 69 10.44 -11.21 6.56
N ILE A 70 9.20 -10.84 6.24
CA ILE A 70 8.01 -11.41 6.90
C ILE A 70 7.93 -12.92 6.66
N LEU A 71 8.08 -13.37 5.41
CA LEU A 71 8.02 -14.79 5.08
C LEU A 71 9.14 -15.59 5.75
N GLU A 72 10.33 -15.03 5.88
CA GLU A 72 11.44 -15.65 6.61
C GLU A 72 11.09 -15.84 8.09
N GLU A 73 10.60 -14.80 8.76
CA GLU A 73 10.20 -14.87 10.18
C GLU A 73 9.05 -15.86 10.43
N LEU A 74 8.13 -16.00 9.48
CA LEU A 74 7.03 -16.96 9.54
C LEU A 74 7.45 -18.39 9.17
N GLY A 75 8.66 -18.59 8.63
CA GLY A 75 9.09 -19.89 8.10
C GLY A 75 8.35 -20.31 6.83
N LEU A 76 7.81 -19.34 6.06
CA LEU A 76 6.98 -19.57 4.88
C LEU A 76 7.68 -19.32 3.55
N THR A 77 8.95 -18.93 3.55
CA THR A 77 9.73 -18.70 2.32
C THR A 77 9.73 -19.95 1.46
N GLY A 78 9.21 -19.84 0.22
CA GLY A 78 9.10 -20.96 -0.71
C GLY A 78 8.06 -22.03 -0.33
N ARG A 79 7.29 -21.84 0.72
CA ARG A 79 6.27 -22.80 1.19
C ARG A 79 4.85 -22.40 0.84
N ILE A 80 4.59 -21.14 0.58
CA ILE A 80 3.31 -20.63 0.08
C ILE A 80 3.53 -19.91 -1.25
N PRO A 81 2.50 -19.85 -2.13
CA PRO A 81 2.58 -19.07 -3.34
C PRO A 81 2.79 -17.58 -3.01
N TYR A 82 3.73 -16.95 -3.69
CA TYR A 82 3.96 -15.52 -3.63
C TYR A 82 3.92 -14.92 -5.03
N ARG A 83 3.08 -13.92 -5.25
CA ARG A 83 2.93 -13.24 -6.53
C ARG A 83 3.00 -11.72 -6.36
N MET A 84 3.64 -11.07 -7.33
CA MET A 84 3.64 -9.60 -7.44
C MET A 84 2.52 -9.14 -8.35
N ASP A 85 1.91 -8.00 -8.00
CA ASP A 85 0.84 -7.38 -8.79
C ASP A 85 1.09 -5.87 -8.91
N LYS A 86 1.33 -5.40 -10.13
CA LYS A 86 1.56 -3.97 -10.41
C LYS A 86 0.35 -3.08 -10.11
N ARG A 87 -0.86 -3.65 -10.01
CA ARG A 87 -2.07 -2.88 -9.72
C ARG A 87 -2.10 -2.35 -8.29
N ILE A 88 -1.31 -2.95 -7.38
CA ILE A 88 -1.18 -2.48 -6.00
C ILE A 88 0.12 -1.69 -5.76
N ARG A 89 0.75 -1.14 -6.81
CA ARG A 89 1.79 -0.12 -6.70
C ARG A 89 1.27 1.11 -5.97
N GLU A 90 2.18 1.92 -5.45
CA GLU A 90 1.85 3.24 -4.91
C GLU A 90 1.30 4.16 -6.01
N TRP A 91 0.75 5.29 -5.60
CA TRP A 91 0.45 6.38 -6.51
C TRP A 91 1.71 6.77 -7.29
N CYS A 92 1.54 7.09 -8.56
CA CYS A 92 2.63 7.65 -9.36
C CYS A 92 2.64 9.16 -9.20
N PHE A 93 3.74 9.72 -8.71
CA PHE A 93 3.88 11.18 -8.56
C PHE A 93 4.45 11.84 -9.82
N GLY A 94 4.61 11.11 -10.90
CA GLY A 94 5.09 11.63 -12.17
C GLY A 94 6.47 12.27 -12.06
N SER A 95 6.61 13.49 -12.58
CA SER A 95 7.87 14.26 -12.50
C SER A 95 8.29 14.64 -11.08
N PHE A 96 7.39 14.52 -10.10
CA PHE A 96 7.67 14.74 -8.68
C PHE A 96 8.06 13.49 -7.91
N ASP A 97 8.13 12.34 -8.56
CA ASP A 97 8.65 11.14 -7.92
C ASP A 97 10.11 11.36 -7.53
N GLY A 98 10.41 11.24 -6.23
CA GLY A 98 11.71 11.57 -5.66
C GLY A 98 11.89 13.05 -5.23
N ALA A 99 10.92 13.91 -5.45
CA ALA A 99 10.93 15.28 -4.93
C ALA A 99 10.80 15.31 -3.40
N TYR A 100 11.16 16.42 -2.77
CA TYR A 100 10.92 16.58 -1.33
C TYR A 100 9.41 16.65 -1.03
N ASP A 101 8.96 15.91 -0.04
CA ASP A 101 7.56 15.90 0.42
C ASP A 101 7.07 17.30 0.77
N GLY A 102 7.90 18.08 1.45
CA GLY A 102 7.59 19.47 1.81
C GLY A 102 7.35 20.37 0.60
N GLU A 103 8.13 20.19 -0.47
CA GLU A 103 7.92 20.95 -1.71
C GLU A 103 6.59 20.59 -2.37
N LEU A 104 6.32 19.30 -2.54
CA LEU A 104 5.13 18.83 -3.24
C LEU A 104 3.85 19.01 -2.40
N PHE A 105 3.79 18.39 -1.22
CA PHE A 105 2.57 18.28 -0.43
C PHE A 105 2.30 19.46 0.50
N MET A 106 3.32 20.23 0.86
CA MET A 106 3.16 21.42 1.71
C MET A 106 3.30 22.73 0.93
N GLY A 107 3.83 22.70 -0.28
CA GLY A 107 4.07 23.86 -1.11
C GLY A 107 3.21 23.89 -2.37
N ILE A 108 3.49 23.03 -3.33
CA ILE A 108 2.91 23.11 -4.68
C ILE A 108 1.43 22.77 -4.69
N ILE A 109 1.04 21.60 -4.20
CA ILE A 109 -0.35 21.13 -4.25
C ILE A 109 -1.31 22.04 -3.48
N PRO A 110 -1.04 22.45 -2.24
CA PRO A 110 -1.93 23.39 -1.53
C PRO A 110 -2.17 24.69 -2.28
N ARG A 111 -1.16 25.23 -2.97
CA ARG A 111 -1.29 26.49 -3.73
C ARG A 111 -2.23 26.36 -4.92
N ILE A 112 -2.23 25.22 -5.62
CA ILE A 112 -3.12 25.00 -6.76
C ILE A 112 -4.58 25.09 -6.34
N PHE A 113 -4.91 24.51 -5.17
CA PHE A 113 -6.26 24.46 -4.63
C PHE A 113 -6.61 25.61 -3.68
N ASN A 114 -5.66 26.54 -3.46
CA ASN A 114 -5.82 27.63 -2.50
C ASN A 114 -6.29 27.16 -1.12
N VAL A 115 -5.63 26.12 -0.61
CA VAL A 115 -5.85 25.56 0.73
C VAL A 115 -4.58 25.65 1.56
N ASP A 116 -4.71 25.66 2.88
CA ASP A 116 -3.55 25.74 3.78
C ASP A 116 -2.79 24.41 3.89
N HIS A 117 -3.51 23.30 3.69
CA HIS A 117 -2.92 21.97 3.85
C HIS A 117 -3.61 20.94 2.94
N VAL A 118 -2.82 19.94 2.47
CA VAL A 118 -3.33 18.83 1.63
C VAL A 118 -4.43 18.01 2.32
N HIS A 119 -4.49 17.99 3.65
CA HIS A 119 -5.55 17.30 4.39
C HIS A 119 -6.95 17.90 4.16
N HIS A 120 -7.04 19.09 3.61
CA HIS A 120 -8.31 19.69 3.19
C HIS A 120 -8.79 19.21 1.81
N LEU A 121 -7.96 18.43 1.12
CA LEU A 121 -8.27 17.88 -0.20
C LEU A 121 -8.80 16.44 -0.09
N SER A 122 -9.74 16.09 -0.95
CA SER A 122 -10.10 14.70 -1.19
C SER A 122 -8.98 13.97 -1.94
N TYR A 123 -8.99 12.64 -1.91
CA TYR A 123 -8.07 11.86 -2.74
C TYR A 123 -8.23 12.17 -4.24
N ALA A 124 -9.46 12.39 -4.69
CA ALA A 124 -9.71 12.76 -6.08
C ALA A 124 -9.05 14.09 -6.44
N GLU A 125 -9.23 15.13 -5.62
CA GLU A 125 -8.58 16.43 -5.83
C GLU A 125 -7.06 16.30 -5.80
N LEU A 126 -6.51 15.54 -4.86
CA LEU A 126 -5.06 15.32 -4.77
C LEU A 126 -4.52 14.62 -6.03
N ALA A 127 -5.20 13.58 -6.52
CA ALA A 127 -4.80 12.88 -7.74
C ALA A 127 -4.83 13.80 -8.97
N GLU A 128 -5.89 14.58 -9.15
CA GLU A 128 -5.99 15.54 -10.25
C GLU A 128 -4.95 16.66 -10.14
N GLY A 129 -4.64 17.11 -8.93
CA GLY A 129 -3.58 18.08 -8.69
C GLY A 129 -2.20 17.55 -9.07
N LEU A 130 -1.92 16.28 -8.81
CA LEU A 130 -0.68 15.63 -9.25
C LEU A 130 -0.60 15.55 -10.78
N VAL A 131 -1.69 15.23 -11.46
CA VAL A 131 -1.76 15.24 -12.93
C VAL A 131 -1.49 16.63 -13.49
N GLU A 132 -2.04 17.67 -12.87
CA GLU A 132 -1.87 19.06 -13.33
C GLU A 132 -0.42 19.53 -13.25
N VAL A 133 0.31 19.14 -12.22
CA VAL A 133 1.71 19.57 -12.04
C VAL A 133 2.73 18.63 -12.69
N ASP A 134 2.30 17.45 -13.10
CA ASP A 134 3.19 16.45 -13.70
C ASP A 134 3.56 16.80 -15.13
N THR A 135 4.80 17.22 -15.34
CA THR A 135 5.34 17.52 -16.67
C THR A 135 5.73 16.29 -17.48
N ALA A 136 5.80 15.11 -16.85
CA ALA A 136 6.15 13.84 -17.50
C ALA A 136 4.94 13.10 -18.04
N GLY A 137 3.73 13.40 -17.55
CA GLY A 137 2.49 12.75 -17.97
C GLY A 137 2.34 11.31 -17.44
N TRP A 138 2.95 10.97 -16.33
CA TRP A 138 2.89 9.64 -15.71
C TRP A 138 1.92 9.54 -14.52
N ALA A 139 1.59 10.66 -13.89
CA ALA A 139 0.64 10.67 -12.80
C ALA A 139 -0.75 10.22 -13.28
N GLU A 140 -1.43 9.47 -12.42
CA GLU A 140 -2.74 8.90 -12.73
C GLU A 140 -3.86 9.82 -12.21
N GLY A 141 -4.82 10.17 -13.07
CA GLY A 141 -6.08 10.79 -12.64
C GLY A 141 -6.88 9.83 -11.75
N TRP A 142 -7.79 10.39 -10.96
CA TRP A 142 -8.51 9.64 -9.93
C TRP A 142 -9.26 8.41 -10.46
N GLU A 143 -9.92 8.53 -11.62
CA GLU A 143 -10.67 7.42 -12.20
C GLU A 143 -9.76 6.21 -12.48
N ASN A 144 -8.64 6.44 -13.14
CA ASN A 144 -7.68 5.37 -13.47
C ASN A 144 -7.01 4.81 -12.21
N LEU A 145 -6.59 5.68 -11.30
CA LEU A 145 -5.93 5.33 -10.06
C LEU A 145 -6.83 4.47 -9.16
N SER A 146 -8.05 4.94 -8.90
CA SER A 146 -9.00 4.22 -8.05
C SER A 146 -9.45 2.90 -8.65
N SER A 147 -9.67 2.85 -9.96
CA SER A 147 -10.00 1.61 -10.68
C SER A 147 -8.86 0.60 -10.61
N ARG A 148 -7.62 1.03 -10.89
CA ARG A 148 -6.43 0.18 -10.80
C ARG A 148 -6.28 -0.47 -9.42
N ILE A 149 -6.39 0.32 -8.37
CA ILE A 149 -6.23 -0.14 -6.99
C ILE A 149 -7.37 -1.10 -6.62
N ARG A 150 -8.61 -0.72 -6.90
CA ARG A 150 -9.78 -1.58 -6.65
C ARG A 150 -9.64 -2.92 -7.34
N GLU A 151 -9.36 -2.93 -8.63
CA GLU A 151 -9.20 -4.15 -9.43
C GLU A 151 -8.07 -5.04 -8.89
N GLY A 152 -6.98 -4.45 -8.42
CA GLY A 152 -5.86 -5.20 -7.84
C GLY A 152 -6.27 -5.97 -6.59
N PHE A 153 -6.89 -5.30 -5.63
CA PHE A 153 -7.34 -5.96 -4.39
C PHE A 153 -8.50 -6.93 -4.62
N GLU A 154 -9.46 -6.59 -5.48
CA GLU A 154 -10.54 -7.51 -5.84
C GLU A 154 -10.03 -8.79 -6.51
N ALA A 155 -9.07 -8.68 -7.41
CA ALA A 155 -8.48 -9.84 -8.06
C ALA A 155 -7.77 -10.77 -7.05
N ILE A 156 -7.04 -10.19 -6.09
CA ILE A 156 -6.40 -10.95 -5.01
C ILE A 156 -7.47 -11.67 -4.17
N ALA A 157 -8.52 -10.96 -3.75
CA ALA A 157 -9.58 -11.54 -2.92
C ALA A 157 -10.32 -12.65 -3.64
N LYS A 158 -10.65 -12.48 -4.93
CA LYS A 158 -11.30 -13.50 -5.76
C LYS A 158 -10.42 -14.74 -5.95
N GLU A 159 -9.13 -14.55 -6.22
CA GLU A 159 -8.19 -15.68 -6.30
C GLU A 159 -8.12 -16.44 -4.99
N MET A 160 -8.08 -15.75 -3.85
CA MET A 160 -8.13 -16.38 -2.53
C MET A 160 -9.43 -17.16 -2.32
N GLU A 161 -10.59 -16.59 -2.68
CA GLU A 161 -11.89 -17.25 -2.56
C GLU A 161 -11.95 -18.52 -3.42
N GLU A 162 -11.49 -18.45 -4.67
CA GLU A 162 -11.42 -19.58 -5.61
C GLU A 162 -10.52 -20.71 -5.10
N GLN A 163 -9.51 -20.39 -4.32
CA GLN A 163 -8.56 -21.34 -3.73
C GLN A 163 -8.98 -21.87 -2.34
N GLY A 164 -10.20 -21.55 -1.89
CA GLY A 164 -10.73 -22.06 -0.63
C GLY A 164 -10.76 -21.07 0.52
N GLY A 165 -10.40 -19.82 0.29
CA GLY A 165 -10.40 -18.76 1.29
C GLY A 165 -9.14 -18.73 2.17
N GLY A 166 -9.29 -18.18 3.37
CA GLY A 166 -8.20 -18.06 4.35
C GLY A 166 -7.55 -16.68 4.37
N ASN A 167 -6.32 -16.61 4.88
CA ASN A 167 -5.60 -15.37 5.07
C ASN A 167 -4.53 -15.18 4.00
N ALA A 168 -4.43 -13.98 3.47
CA ALA A 168 -3.33 -13.56 2.61
C ALA A 168 -2.52 -12.42 3.24
N LEU A 169 -1.20 -12.50 3.12
CA LEU A 169 -0.32 -11.36 3.34
C LEU A 169 -0.27 -10.52 2.07
N VAL A 170 -0.46 -9.21 2.19
CA VAL A 170 -0.38 -8.29 1.06
C VAL A 170 0.49 -7.09 1.45
N VAL A 171 1.67 -6.98 0.89
CA VAL A 171 2.55 -5.82 1.13
C VAL A 171 2.37 -4.78 0.04
N SER A 172 1.98 -3.58 0.44
CA SER A 172 1.72 -2.46 -0.45
C SER A 172 2.22 -1.14 0.18
N HIS A 173 1.57 -0.04 -0.10
CA HIS A 173 2.04 1.31 0.15
C HIS A 173 0.99 2.14 0.88
N GLY A 174 1.45 3.21 1.55
CA GLY A 174 0.60 4.02 2.42
C GLY A 174 -0.61 4.63 1.71
N MET A 175 -0.42 5.32 0.60
CA MET A 175 -1.53 5.96 -0.11
C MET A 175 -2.42 4.94 -0.83
N THR A 176 -1.87 3.84 -1.31
CA THR A 176 -2.64 2.76 -1.93
C THR A 176 -3.52 2.03 -0.92
N ILE A 177 -2.98 1.70 0.25
CA ILE A 177 -3.79 1.13 1.34
C ILE A 177 -4.86 2.13 1.81
N GLY A 178 -4.49 3.40 1.97
CA GLY A 178 -5.44 4.45 2.28
C GLY A 178 -6.57 4.56 1.27
N THR A 179 -6.23 4.46 -0.02
CA THR A 179 -7.20 4.53 -1.12
C THR A 179 -8.19 3.37 -1.08
N ILE A 180 -7.75 2.12 -0.93
CA ILE A 180 -8.69 0.99 -0.89
C ILE A 180 -9.61 1.07 0.34
N VAL A 181 -9.10 1.48 1.50
CA VAL A 181 -9.93 1.69 2.69
C VAL A 181 -10.98 2.77 2.42
N TYR A 182 -10.59 3.90 1.84
CA TYR A 182 -11.51 4.97 1.46
C TYR A 182 -12.59 4.49 0.49
N LEU A 183 -12.22 3.71 -0.52
CA LEU A 183 -13.17 3.17 -1.49
C LEU A 183 -14.18 2.19 -0.88
N ILE A 184 -13.82 1.53 0.23
CA ILE A 184 -14.69 0.59 0.92
C ILE A 184 -15.68 1.31 1.86
N ASN A 185 -15.19 2.25 2.68
CA ASN A 185 -15.99 2.82 3.77
C ASN A 185 -16.08 4.35 3.79
N GLY A 186 -15.45 5.04 2.82
CA GLY A 186 -15.46 6.51 2.73
C GLY A 186 -14.58 7.22 3.76
N MET A 187 -13.79 6.49 4.55
CA MET A 187 -12.94 7.05 5.59
C MET A 187 -11.49 7.17 5.12
N HIS A 188 -10.84 8.29 5.48
CA HIS A 188 -9.40 8.44 5.33
C HIS A 188 -8.73 7.81 6.54
N PRO A 189 -8.00 6.69 6.38
CA PRO A 189 -7.32 6.08 7.51
C PRO A 189 -6.19 6.96 8.03
N HIS A 190 -6.02 6.99 9.33
CA HIS A 190 -4.89 7.63 10.00
C HIS A 190 -3.91 6.57 10.51
N GLY A 191 -2.64 6.95 10.68
CA GLY A 191 -1.65 6.07 11.30
C GLY A 191 -1.20 4.90 10.43
N LEU A 192 -1.19 5.07 9.11
CA LEU A 192 -0.59 4.10 8.18
C LEU A 192 0.94 4.21 8.19
N ASP A 193 1.55 3.99 9.34
CA ASP A 193 3.00 4.00 9.49
C ASP A 193 3.66 2.81 8.77
N ASN A 194 4.97 2.90 8.52
CA ASN A 194 5.73 1.79 7.97
C ASN A 194 5.56 0.53 8.83
N GLY A 195 5.23 -0.60 8.22
CA GLY A 195 4.97 -1.85 8.92
C GLY A 195 3.58 -1.94 9.59
N SER A 196 2.71 -0.93 9.45
CA SER A 196 1.33 -1.02 9.94
C SER A 196 0.55 -2.10 9.19
N VAL A 197 -0.41 -2.71 9.88
CA VAL A 197 -1.28 -3.76 9.33
C VAL A 197 -2.72 -3.28 9.32
N THR A 198 -3.36 -3.38 8.17
CA THR A 198 -4.80 -3.12 7.98
C THR A 198 -5.45 -4.41 7.49
N ILE A 199 -6.56 -4.80 8.06
CA ILE A 199 -7.23 -6.05 7.69
C ILE A 199 -8.48 -5.74 6.88
N LEU A 200 -8.55 -6.30 5.68
CA LEU A 200 -9.75 -6.33 4.87
C LEU A 200 -10.36 -7.72 4.91
N GLU A 201 -11.66 -7.79 5.12
CA GLU A 201 -12.43 -9.01 5.02
C GLU A 201 -13.23 -8.98 3.72
N TYR A 202 -13.22 -10.09 2.98
CA TYR A 202 -13.96 -10.22 1.73
C TYR A 202 -14.92 -11.39 1.84
N GLU A 203 -16.20 -11.10 1.73
CA GLU A 203 -17.28 -12.07 1.82
C GLU A 203 -18.41 -11.66 0.87
N ASP A 204 -19.00 -12.63 0.18
CA ASP A 204 -20.11 -12.42 -0.75
C ASP A 204 -19.86 -11.32 -1.81
N GLY A 205 -18.62 -11.22 -2.27
CA GLY A 205 -18.22 -10.25 -3.29
C GLY A 205 -18.01 -8.82 -2.78
N GLN A 206 -17.98 -8.62 -1.47
CA GLN A 206 -17.84 -7.31 -0.85
C GLN A 206 -16.71 -7.26 0.18
N PHE A 207 -16.02 -6.12 0.20
CA PHE A 207 -15.03 -5.84 1.24
C PHE A 207 -15.64 -5.13 2.44
N SER A 208 -15.11 -5.45 3.60
CA SER A 208 -15.24 -4.63 4.82
C SER A 208 -13.86 -4.42 5.45
N VAL A 209 -13.70 -3.32 6.19
CA VAL A 209 -12.47 -3.02 6.93
C VAL A 209 -12.67 -3.46 8.37
N GLN A 210 -11.79 -4.31 8.89
CA GLN A 210 -11.77 -4.63 10.31
C GLN A 210 -11.06 -3.51 11.08
N ILE A 211 -11.70 -3.02 12.10
CA ILE A 211 -11.18 -1.99 13.02
C ILE A 211 -10.51 -2.68 14.21
#